data_5f1501bad8ba14952d442210f1e74921
#
_entry.id   5f1501bad8ba14952d442210f1e74921
#
_cell.length_a   1.000
_cell.length_b   1.000
_cell.length_c   1.000
_cell.angle_alpha   90.00
_cell.angle_beta   90.00
_cell.angle_gamma   90.00
#
_symmetry.space_group_name_H-M   'P 1'
#
loop_
_entity.id
_entity.type
_entity.pdbx_description
1 polymer ?
#
loop_
_entity_poly.entity_id
_entity_poly.type
_entity_poly.pdbx_seq_one_letter_code
_entity_poly.pdbx_strand_id
1 'polypeptide(L)'
;MNDDNKKLSLILACALLLLTVAIPLAAQEGWVATKIGPNGQDLNTVFFLDSKRGWVGGDGGYLSRTDDGGRSWMRQAVGTTDGINDIYFRDKEAGFLLAGNAIFVTHDSGTQWSEARRFLPAEFEGASVELYSVRFPSKKRGWVVGSVSRHDRVIDSILVHTDDGGETWQRQRAPSRLELIHIDFVNDKHGWIVGNGGTILNTRDGGESWTNQNSGTKATIYHIDFRDEKKGWAVGEKGTLLRTVDGGEIWTPVASNVNVTMLSIQFLNDDDGWAIGRAGTILRSEDTGLTWLKQEATTKQNLYALHFNKKIGWAVGGDGTILRYER
;
A
#
# COMPACT_ATOMS: atom_id res chain seq x y z
N MET A 1 -51.92 17.86 83.28
CA MET A 1 -51.88 16.40 83.10
C MET A 1 -51.97 16.13 81.66
N ASN A 2 -50.91 15.44 81.22
CA ASN A 2 -50.64 14.87 79.95
C ASN A 2 -50.20 15.76 78.77
N ASP A 3 -48.98 15.77 78.74
CA ASP A 3 -48.04 15.94 77.68
C ASP A 3 -48.20 14.94 76.60
N ASP A 4 -48.13 15.38 75.38
CA ASP A 4 -47.79 14.53 74.28
C ASP A 4 -46.81 15.24 73.34
N ASN A 5 -45.55 14.93 73.59
CA ASN A 5 -44.43 15.28 72.76
C ASN A 5 -44.47 14.47 71.45
N LYS A 6 -44.76 15.11 70.34
CA LYS A 6 -44.52 14.58 69.02
C LYS A 6 -43.15 15.02 68.54
N LYS A 7 -42.21 14.13 68.63
CA LYS A 7 -40.88 14.26 67.95
C LYS A 7 -41.03 14.14 66.44
N LEU A 8 -40.81 15.24 65.78
CA LEU A 8 -40.70 15.29 64.30
C LEU A 8 -39.35 14.77 63.91
N SER A 9 -39.31 13.58 63.34
CA SER A 9 -38.08 12.96 62.81
C SER A 9 -37.85 13.55 61.44
N LEU A 10 -36.80 14.36 61.29
CA LEU A 10 -36.36 14.93 60.05
C LEU A 10 -35.45 13.86 59.34
N ILE A 11 -35.99 13.17 58.35
CA ILE A 11 -35.21 12.28 57.51
C ILE A 11 -34.51 13.14 56.44
N LEU A 12 -33.21 13.36 56.63
CA LEU A 12 -32.35 14.00 55.65
C LEU A 12 -32.01 12.96 54.57
N ALA A 13 -32.72 12.98 53.45
CA ALA A 13 -32.37 12.19 52.28
C ALA A 13 -31.19 12.86 51.55
N CYS A 14 -29.97 12.41 51.82
CA CYS A 14 -28.83 12.74 50.97
C CYS A 14 -28.99 12.07 49.61
N ALA A 15 -29.49 12.79 48.63
CA ALA A 15 -29.39 12.36 47.23
C ALA A 15 -27.93 12.54 46.79
N LEU A 16 -27.17 11.45 46.79
CA LEU A 16 -25.87 11.38 46.13
C LEU A 16 -26.09 11.45 44.61
N LEU A 17 -25.93 12.65 44.02
CA LEU A 17 -25.84 12.81 42.59
C LEU A 17 -24.48 12.22 42.16
N LEU A 18 -24.46 10.97 41.70
CA LEU A 18 -23.35 10.39 40.95
C LEU A 18 -23.28 11.13 39.61
N LEU A 19 -22.47 12.19 39.53
CA LEU A 19 -21.99 12.71 38.26
C LEU A 19 -21.11 11.63 37.63
N THR A 20 -21.66 10.82 36.77
CA THR A 20 -20.86 10.02 35.82
C THR A 20 -20.24 11.01 34.84
N VAL A 21 -19.02 11.45 35.15
CA VAL A 21 -18.16 12.07 34.17
C VAL A 21 -17.92 11.00 33.13
N ALA A 22 -18.60 11.08 31.99
CA ALA A 22 -18.22 10.30 30.81
C ALA A 22 -16.85 10.81 30.41
N ILE A 23 -15.81 10.13 30.89
CA ILE A 23 -14.47 10.30 30.36
C ILE A 23 -14.61 9.90 28.86
N PRO A 24 -14.36 10.82 27.92
CA PRO A 24 -14.32 10.41 26.52
C PRO A 24 -13.29 9.30 26.47
N LEU A 25 -13.73 8.11 26.07
CA LEU A 25 -12.82 7.01 25.74
C LEU A 25 -11.88 7.58 24.70
N ALA A 26 -10.65 7.92 25.11
CA ALA A 26 -9.63 8.34 24.18
C ALA A 26 -9.61 7.27 23.09
N ALA A 27 -9.78 7.65 21.84
CA ALA A 27 -9.72 6.71 20.72
C ALA A 27 -8.40 5.96 20.91
N GLN A 28 -8.47 4.65 21.10
CA GLN A 28 -7.28 3.84 21.31
C GLN A 28 -6.47 3.94 20.03
N GLU A 29 -5.30 4.60 20.10
CA GLU A 29 -4.38 4.62 18.98
C GLU A 29 -4.04 3.18 18.61
N GLY A 30 -4.27 2.80 17.35
CA GLY A 30 -3.97 1.46 16.94
C GLY A 30 -4.69 1.02 15.66
N TRP A 31 -4.30 -0.16 15.22
CA TRP A 31 -4.89 -0.79 14.05
C TRP A 31 -6.16 -1.56 14.43
N VAL A 32 -7.25 -1.24 13.77
CA VAL A 32 -8.54 -1.95 13.92
C VAL A 32 -8.82 -2.73 12.64
N ALA A 33 -8.96 -4.06 12.76
CA ALA A 33 -9.23 -4.92 11.62
C ALA A 33 -10.73 -5.12 11.42
N THR A 34 -11.14 -5.07 10.16
CA THR A 34 -12.46 -5.46 9.66
C THR A 34 -12.30 -6.39 8.45
N LYS A 35 -13.39 -6.99 8.00
CA LYS A 35 -13.42 -7.77 6.77
C LYS A 35 -14.39 -7.17 5.79
N ILE A 36 -13.98 -7.14 4.52
CA ILE A 36 -14.81 -6.75 3.39
C ILE A 36 -14.62 -7.74 2.24
N GLY A 37 -15.62 -7.83 1.36
CA GLY A 37 -15.54 -8.69 0.19
C GLY A 37 -15.95 -10.15 0.45
N PRO A 38 -15.85 -11.00 -0.57
CA PRO A 38 -16.15 -12.42 -0.47
C PRO A 38 -15.15 -13.15 0.42
N ASN A 39 -15.61 -14.18 1.16
CA ASN A 39 -14.73 -15.02 1.96
C ASN A 39 -13.68 -15.73 1.09
N GLY A 40 -12.43 -15.76 1.59
CA GLY A 40 -11.32 -16.47 0.94
C GLY A 40 -10.68 -15.73 -0.24
N GLN A 41 -11.07 -14.48 -0.51
CA GLN A 41 -10.39 -13.64 -1.49
C GLN A 41 -9.45 -12.64 -0.80
N ASP A 42 -8.26 -12.50 -1.34
CA ASP A 42 -7.27 -11.57 -0.82
C ASP A 42 -7.48 -10.17 -1.40
N LEU A 43 -7.15 -9.14 -0.61
CA LEU A 43 -7.06 -7.76 -1.03
C LEU A 43 -5.58 -7.42 -1.25
N ASN A 44 -5.20 -7.11 -2.48
CA ASN A 44 -3.80 -6.97 -2.88
C ASN A 44 -3.32 -5.52 -2.85
N THR A 45 -4.24 -4.56 -3.00
CA THR A 45 -3.90 -3.13 -3.11
C THR A 45 -4.91 -2.24 -2.41
N VAL A 46 -4.43 -1.10 -1.90
CA VAL A 46 -5.23 -0.04 -1.30
C VAL A 46 -4.67 1.32 -1.72
N PHE A 47 -5.55 2.22 -2.12
CA PHE A 47 -5.20 3.59 -2.45
C PHE A 47 -6.23 4.57 -1.91
N PHE A 48 -5.79 5.66 -1.30
CA PHE A 48 -6.65 6.75 -0.84
C PHE A 48 -6.23 8.07 -1.49
N LEU A 49 -7.14 8.69 -2.20
CA LEU A 49 -6.93 9.99 -2.83
C LEU A 49 -6.92 11.12 -1.80
N ASP A 50 -7.73 10.97 -0.77
CA ASP A 50 -7.83 11.87 0.39
C ASP A 50 -8.27 11.08 1.63
N SER A 51 -8.55 11.74 2.75
CA SER A 51 -8.98 11.07 3.99
C SER A 51 -10.35 10.39 3.92
N LYS A 52 -11.10 10.57 2.83
CA LYS A 52 -12.46 10.03 2.65
C LYS A 52 -12.57 9.05 1.50
N ARG A 53 -11.99 9.40 0.33
CA ARG A 53 -12.14 8.61 -0.89
C ARG A 53 -10.97 7.67 -1.08
N GLY A 54 -11.28 6.39 -1.20
CA GLY A 54 -10.29 5.37 -1.41
C GLY A 54 -10.85 4.14 -2.12
N TRP A 55 -9.95 3.28 -2.55
CA TRP A 55 -10.26 2.04 -3.25
C TRP A 55 -9.41 0.91 -2.69
N VAL A 56 -9.97 -0.29 -2.75
CA VAL A 56 -9.26 -1.54 -2.50
C VAL A 56 -9.51 -2.47 -3.66
N GLY A 57 -8.46 -3.13 -4.09
CA GLY A 57 -8.48 -4.13 -5.15
C GLY A 57 -7.94 -5.48 -4.68
N GLY A 58 -8.37 -6.57 -5.30
CA GLY A 58 -7.93 -7.90 -4.93
C GLY A 58 -8.31 -8.98 -5.94
N ASP A 59 -8.30 -10.22 -5.49
CA ASP A 59 -8.53 -11.41 -6.30
C ASP A 59 -9.88 -11.42 -7.00
N GLY A 60 -9.94 -12.08 -8.16
CA GLY A 60 -11.19 -12.24 -8.92
C GLY A 60 -11.77 -10.91 -9.41
N GLY A 61 -10.95 -9.90 -9.68
CA GLY A 61 -11.37 -8.57 -10.10
C GLY A 61 -12.14 -7.82 -9.00
N TYR A 62 -11.86 -8.14 -7.73
CA TYR A 62 -12.50 -7.43 -6.62
C TYR A 62 -12.06 -5.97 -6.59
N LEU A 63 -13.00 -5.05 -6.75
CA LEU A 63 -12.81 -3.63 -6.56
C LEU A 63 -13.92 -3.08 -5.66
N SER A 64 -13.57 -2.36 -4.62
CA SER A 64 -14.51 -1.60 -3.80
C SER A 64 -14.01 -0.20 -3.53
N ARG A 65 -14.94 0.76 -3.45
CA ARG A 65 -14.70 2.17 -3.18
C ARG A 65 -15.32 2.57 -1.85
N THR A 66 -14.67 3.48 -1.17
CA THR A 66 -15.20 4.19 0.00
C THR A 66 -15.24 5.71 -0.26
N ASP A 67 -16.23 6.39 0.32
CA ASP A 67 -16.34 7.85 0.35
C ASP A 67 -16.37 8.40 1.79
N ASP A 68 -16.15 7.52 2.79
CA ASP A 68 -16.21 7.84 4.22
C ASP A 68 -14.95 7.44 5.02
N GLY A 69 -13.84 7.25 4.30
CA GLY A 69 -12.54 6.92 4.90
C GLY A 69 -12.43 5.45 5.32
N GLY A 70 -13.11 4.55 4.61
CA GLY A 70 -13.05 3.12 4.85
C GLY A 70 -13.97 2.62 5.95
N ARG A 71 -14.98 3.42 6.37
CA ARG A 71 -16.02 2.97 7.31
C ARG A 71 -17.06 2.11 6.60
N SER A 72 -17.35 2.42 5.34
CA SER A 72 -18.18 1.60 4.46
C SER A 72 -17.54 1.47 3.07
N TRP A 73 -17.87 0.38 2.38
CA TRP A 73 -17.30 0.04 1.09
C TRP A 73 -18.39 -0.37 0.11
N MET A 74 -18.33 0.17 -1.10
CA MET A 74 -19.27 -0.13 -2.20
C MET A 74 -18.53 -0.89 -3.29
N ARG A 75 -19.03 -2.07 -3.63
CA ARG A 75 -18.51 -2.90 -4.73
C ARG A 75 -18.64 -2.18 -6.05
N GLN A 76 -17.58 -2.23 -6.87
CA GLN A 76 -17.55 -1.75 -8.24
C GLN A 76 -17.23 -2.87 -9.22
N ALA A 77 -17.76 -2.78 -10.44
CA ALA A 77 -17.40 -3.67 -11.53
C ALA A 77 -16.30 -3.05 -12.38
N VAL A 78 -15.28 -3.83 -12.75
CA VAL A 78 -14.18 -3.41 -13.62
C VAL A 78 -14.24 -4.11 -14.99
N GLY A 79 -14.99 -5.20 -15.09
CA GLY A 79 -15.09 -5.98 -16.33
C GLY A 79 -13.98 -7.01 -16.51
N THR A 80 -13.27 -7.38 -15.42
CA THR A 80 -12.26 -8.43 -15.41
C THR A 80 -12.47 -9.37 -14.22
N THR A 81 -11.96 -10.60 -14.35
CA THR A 81 -11.84 -11.58 -13.25
C THR A 81 -10.40 -11.78 -12.82
N ASP A 82 -9.44 -11.08 -13.47
CA ASP A 82 -8.04 -11.11 -13.07
C ASP A 82 -7.85 -10.37 -11.74
N GLY A 83 -6.90 -10.82 -10.93
CA GLY A 83 -6.56 -10.15 -9.66
C GLY A 83 -6.11 -8.71 -9.91
N ILE A 84 -6.61 -7.78 -9.11
CA ILE A 84 -6.19 -6.38 -9.14
C ILE A 84 -4.94 -6.24 -8.29
N ASN A 85 -3.82 -5.86 -8.90
CA ASN A 85 -2.50 -5.81 -8.27
C ASN A 85 -2.11 -4.41 -7.79
N ASP A 86 -2.53 -3.35 -8.51
CA ASP A 86 -2.25 -1.96 -8.09
C ASP A 86 -3.36 -1.01 -8.51
N ILE A 87 -3.55 0.04 -7.73
CA ILE A 87 -4.44 1.17 -7.99
C ILE A 87 -3.66 2.45 -7.71
N TYR A 88 -3.63 3.36 -8.67
CA TYR A 88 -2.95 4.63 -8.54
C TYR A 88 -3.75 5.76 -9.18
N PHE A 89 -3.89 6.87 -8.49
CA PHE A 89 -4.49 8.08 -9.06
C PHE A 89 -3.40 9.13 -9.27
N ARG A 90 -3.23 9.53 -10.53
CA ARG A 90 -2.33 10.60 -10.94
C ARG A 90 -2.81 11.98 -10.48
N ASP A 91 -4.12 12.15 -10.45
CA ASP A 91 -4.81 13.35 -9.99
C ASP A 91 -6.21 12.98 -9.46
N LYS A 92 -7.06 13.98 -9.17
CA LYS A 92 -8.38 13.71 -8.58
C LYS A 92 -9.35 12.99 -9.51
N GLU A 93 -9.14 13.05 -10.83
CA GLU A 93 -10.06 12.54 -11.85
C GLU A 93 -9.49 11.31 -12.54
N ALA A 94 -8.18 11.33 -12.85
CA ALA A 94 -7.53 10.29 -13.63
C ALA A 94 -6.80 9.28 -12.72
N GLY A 95 -7.25 8.02 -12.80
CA GLY A 95 -6.67 6.88 -12.09
C GLY A 95 -6.39 5.70 -13.02
N PHE A 96 -5.51 4.82 -12.56
CA PHE A 96 -5.07 3.62 -13.24
C PHE A 96 -5.18 2.42 -12.30
N LEU A 97 -5.52 1.28 -12.88
CA LEU A 97 -5.66 0.02 -12.18
C LEU A 97 -5.00 -1.07 -13.03
N LEU A 98 -4.19 -1.90 -12.39
CA LEU A 98 -3.56 -3.05 -13.02
C LEU A 98 -4.29 -4.33 -12.60
N ALA A 99 -4.69 -5.13 -13.59
CA ALA A 99 -5.29 -6.43 -13.35
C ALA A 99 -4.75 -7.46 -14.33
N GLY A 100 -4.03 -8.45 -13.84
CA GLY A 100 -3.34 -9.43 -14.66
C GLY A 100 -2.43 -8.76 -15.70
N ASN A 101 -2.74 -8.95 -16.96
CA ASN A 101 -2.00 -8.39 -18.10
C ASN A 101 -2.62 -7.08 -18.66
N ALA A 102 -3.56 -6.45 -17.95
CA ALA A 102 -4.29 -5.30 -18.47
C ALA A 102 -4.13 -4.06 -17.58
N ILE A 103 -4.14 -2.91 -18.24
CA ILE A 103 -4.20 -1.58 -17.64
C ILE A 103 -5.62 -1.04 -17.86
N PHE A 104 -6.29 -0.67 -16.78
CA PHE A 104 -7.57 0.03 -16.81
C PHE A 104 -7.38 1.47 -16.42
N VAL A 105 -8.22 2.36 -16.95
CA VAL A 105 -8.18 3.80 -16.70
C VAL A 105 -9.56 4.30 -16.28
N THR A 106 -9.55 5.29 -15.42
CA THR A 106 -10.72 6.14 -15.10
C THR A 106 -10.40 7.59 -15.36
N HIS A 107 -11.40 8.36 -15.79
CA HIS A 107 -11.36 9.82 -15.97
C HIS A 107 -12.42 10.55 -15.14
N ASP A 108 -13.14 9.81 -14.29
CA ASP A 108 -14.28 10.29 -13.50
C ASP A 108 -14.15 9.97 -12.01
N SER A 109 -12.92 10.08 -11.49
CA SER A 109 -12.59 9.82 -10.08
C SER A 109 -12.95 8.38 -9.64
N GLY A 110 -12.69 7.38 -10.51
CA GLY A 110 -12.91 5.97 -10.22
C GLY A 110 -14.37 5.55 -10.14
N THR A 111 -15.29 6.29 -10.77
CA THR A 111 -16.69 5.90 -10.88
C THR A 111 -16.87 4.82 -11.93
N GLN A 112 -16.21 4.97 -13.07
CA GLN A 112 -16.15 3.98 -14.14
C GLN A 112 -14.72 3.69 -14.53
N TRP A 113 -14.46 2.45 -14.93
CA TRP A 113 -13.17 1.95 -15.38
C TRP A 113 -13.31 1.34 -16.76
N SER A 114 -12.38 1.66 -17.66
CA SER A 114 -12.31 1.09 -18.99
C SER A 114 -10.91 0.51 -19.25
N GLU A 115 -10.82 -0.57 -20.01
CA GLU A 115 -9.55 -1.14 -20.41
C GLU A 115 -8.84 -0.19 -21.39
N ALA A 116 -7.66 0.29 -21.01
CA ALA A 116 -6.81 1.15 -21.85
C ALA A 116 -5.83 0.31 -22.68
N ARG A 117 -5.26 -0.77 -22.11
CA ARG A 117 -4.29 -1.62 -22.79
C ARG A 117 -4.31 -3.03 -22.21
N ARG A 118 -4.26 -4.04 -23.07
CA ARG A 118 -4.03 -5.44 -22.71
C ARG A 118 -2.80 -5.96 -23.46
N PHE A 119 -1.90 -6.61 -22.75
CA PHE A 119 -0.71 -7.26 -23.31
C PHE A 119 -1.02 -8.70 -23.62
N LEU A 120 -1.09 -9.03 -24.91
CA LEU A 120 -1.47 -10.38 -25.36
C LEU A 120 -0.25 -11.31 -25.42
N PRO A 121 -0.41 -12.61 -25.13
CA PRO A 121 0.68 -13.59 -25.25
C PRO A 121 1.36 -13.60 -26.62
N ALA A 122 0.63 -13.30 -27.70
CA ALA A 122 1.18 -13.21 -29.04
C ALA A 122 2.29 -12.13 -29.18
N GLU A 123 2.26 -11.08 -28.37
CA GLU A 123 3.30 -10.04 -28.33
C GLU A 123 4.58 -10.50 -27.62
N PHE A 124 4.52 -11.63 -26.89
CA PHE A 124 5.57 -12.19 -26.05
C PHE A 124 5.90 -13.66 -26.39
N GLU A 125 5.81 -14.03 -27.67
CA GLU A 125 6.09 -15.40 -28.14
C GLU A 125 5.31 -16.48 -27.38
N GLY A 126 4.07 -16.19 -27.01
CA GLY A 126 3.19 -17.09 -26.26
C GLY A 126 3.40 -17.07 -24.74
N ALA A 127 4.24 -16.18 -24.20
CA ALA A 127 4.42 -16.03 -22.77
C ALA A 127 3.32 -15.17 -22.14
N SER A 128 3.03 -15.41 -20.87
CA SER A 128 2.08 -14.63 -20.08
C SER A 128 2.75 -13.37 -19.52
N VAL A 129 1.97 -12.30 -19.38
CA VAL A 129 2.39 -11.06 -18.73
C VAL A 129 1.59 -10.87 -17.44
N GLU A 130 2.26 -10.43 -16.40
CA GLU A 130 1.64 -9.97 -15.15
C GLU A 130 2.17 -8.58 -14.81
N LEU A 131 1.26 -7.63 -14.53
CA LEU A 131 1.59 -6.25 -14.20
C LEU A 131 1.41 -6.02 -12.70
N TYR A 132 2.38 -5.39 -12.03
CA TYR A 132 2.40 -5.30 -10.58
C TYR A 132 2.28 -3.89 -10.02
N SER A 133 2.91 -2.89 -10.64
CA SER A 133 2.92 -1.54 -10.07
C SER A 133 2.91 -0.46 -11.14
N VAL A 134 2.14 0.62 -10.91
CA VAL A 134 2.01 1.77 -11.81
C VAL A 134 2.26 3.07 -11.06
N ARG A 135 3.12 3.96 -11.65
CA ARG A 135 3.36 5.30 -11.11
C ARG A 135 3.46 6.32 -12.22
N PHE A 136 2.99 7.52 -11.93
CA PHE A 136 3.06 8.67 -12.83
C PHE A 136 3.89 9.78 -12.17
N PRO A 137 5.17 9.96 -12.55
CA PRO A 137 5.99 11.07 -12.09
C PRO A 137 5.51 12.43 -12.62
N SER A 138 4.74 12.44 -13.68
CA SER A 138 4.12 13.66 -14.23
C SER A 138 2.72 13.36 -14.79
N LYS A 139 1.99 14.41 -15.22
CA LYS A 139 0.67 14.22 -15.84
C LYS A 139 0.69 13.44 -17.14
N LYS A 140 1.82 13.47 -17.87
CA LYS A 140 1.96 12.83 -19.18
C LYS A 140 2.74 11.51 -19.09
N ARG A 141 3.81 11.48 -18.29
CA ARG A 141 4.69 10.31 -18.22
C ARG A 141 4.26 9.39 -17.08
N GLY A 142 4.07 8.13 -17.42
CA GLY A 142 3.73 7.05 -16.50
C GLY A 142 4.51 5.77 -16.80
N TRP A 143 4.66 4.94 -15.79
CA TRP A 143 5.44 3.70 -15.84
C TRP A 143 4.67 2.55 -15.22
N VAL A 144 4.80 1.37 -15.83
CA VAL A 144 4.28 0.11 -15.30
C VAL A 144 5.38 -0.94 -15.35
N VAL A 145 5.49 -1.71 -14.27
CA VAL A 145 6.44 -2.82 -14.12
C VAL A 145 5.72 -4.14 -13.86
N GLY A 146 6.40 -5.23 -14.18
CA GLY A 146 5.87 -6.56 -13.97
C GLY A 146 6.83 -7.65 -14.48
N SER A 147 6.27 -8.80 -14.84
CA SER A 147 7.01 -9.95 -15.34
C SER A 147 6.41 -10.56 -16.61
N VAL A 148 7.25 -11.26 -17.34
CA VAL A 148 6.88 -12.13 -18.45
C VAL A 148 7.23 -13.57 -18.05
N SER A 149 6.27 -14.47 -18.08
CA SER A 149 6.42 -15.84 -17.59
C SER A 149 6.04 -16.88 -18.65
N ARG A 150 6.72 -18.02 -18.63
CA ARG A 150 6.38 -19.20 -19.44
C ARG A 150 6.43 -20.44 -18.56
N HIS A 151 5.33 -21.22 -18.52
CA HIS A 151 5.19 -22.38 -17.66
C HIS A 151 5.58 -22.06 -16.20
N ASP A 152 4.97 -21.00 -15.64
CA ASP A 152 5.15 -20.51 -14.27
C ASP A 152 6.59 -20.10 -13.90
N ARG A 153 7.44 -19.87 -14.90
CA ARG A 153 8.79 -19.35 -14.70
C ARG A 153 8.92 -17.98 -15.33
N VAL A 154 9.38 -17.03 -14.55
CA VAL A 154 9.77 -15.72 -15.07
C VAL A 154 10.94 -15.88 -16.04
N ILE A 155 10.75 -15.41 -17.27
CA ILE A 155 11.75 -15.46 -18.35
C ILE A 155 12.27 -14.08 -18.72
N ASP A 156 11.50 -13.02 -18.40
CA ASP A 156 11.89 -11.63 -18.63
C ASP A 156 11.10 -10.70 -17.69
N SER A 157 11.57 -9.48 -17.53
CA SER A 157 10.81 -8.38 -16.95
C SER A 157 9.92 -7.72 -18.01
N ILE A 158 8.87 -7.04 -17.54
CA ILE A 158 8.17 -6.07 -18.36
C ILE A 158 8.31 -4.68 -17.74
N LEU A 159 8.71 -3.73 -18.57
CA LEU A 159 8.76 -2.30 -18.25
C LEU A 159 8.10 -1.58 -19.41
N VAL A 160 7.01 -0.87 -19.14
CA VAL A 160 6.28 -0.09 -20.14
C VAL A 160 6.08 1.33 -19.65
N HIS A 161 6.01 2.27 -20.59
CA HIS A 161 5.78 3.67 -20.28
C HIS A 161 4.75 4.30 -21.20
N THR A 162 4.24 5.42 -20.77
CA THR A 162 3.42 6.35 -21.54
C THR A 162 4.02 7.74 -21.48
N ASP A 163 3.88 8.54 -22.54
CA ASP A 163 4.25 9.95 -22.61
C ASP A 163 3.04 10.85 -22.94
N ASP A 164 1.85 10.26 -23.07
CA ASP A 164 0.58 10.92 -23.41
C ASP A 164 -0.47 10.84 -22.29
N GLY A 165 -0.05 10.44 -21.10
CA GLY A 165 -0.92 10.36 -19.92
C GLY A 165 -1.73 9.08 -19.82
N GLY A 166 -1.27 8.01 -20.47
CA GLY A 166 -1.87 6.69 -20.41
C GLY A 166 -2.77 6.32 -21.58
N GLU A 167 -2.83 7.16 -22.61
CA GLU A 167 -3.57 6.86 -23.84
C GLU A 167 -2.88 5.75 -24.65
N THR A 168 -1.54 5.81 -24.73
CA THR A 168 -0.73 4.76 -25.36
C THR A 168 0.39 4.29 -24.44
N TRP A 169 0.77 3.01 -24.56
CA TRP A 169 1.79 2.38 -23.76
C TRP A 169 2.81 1.66 -24.63
N GLN A 170 4.09 1.92 -24.38
CA GLN A 170 5.22 1.39 -25.13
C GLN A 170 6.14 0.59 -24.22
N ARG A 171 6.64 -0.55 -24.74
CA ARG A 171 7.61 -1.38 -24.01
C ARG A 171 9.01 -0.76 -24.11
N GLN A 172 9.69 -0.69 -22.96
CA GLN A 172 11.10 -0.37 -22.85
C GLN A 172 11.87 -1.58 -22.32
N ARG A 173 13.09 -1.76 -22.79
CA ARG A 173 13.97 -2.80 -22.26
C ARG A 173 14.52 -2.39 -20.90
N ALA A 174 14.27 -3.18 -19.87
CA ALA A 174 14.90 -3.00 -18.56
C ALA A 174 16.32 -3.59 -18.55
N PRO A 175 17.24 -3.08 -17.73
CA PRO A 175 18.57 -3.67 -17.56
C PRO A 175 18.58 -4.96 -16.72
N SER A 176 17.42 -5.44 -16.29
CA SER A 176 17.21 -6.71 -15.59
C SER A 176 16.24 -7.59 -16.35
N ARG A 177 16.42 -8.91 -16.31
CA ARG A 177 15.44 -9.90 -16.77
C ARG A 177 14.67 -10.56 -15.64
N LEU A 178 14.98 -10.18 -14.41
CA LEU A 178 14.27 -10.65 -13.22
C LEU A 178 12.94 -9.89 -13.07
N GLU A 179 12.02 -10.49 -12.39
CA GLU A 179 10.72 -9.89 -12.07
C GLU A 179 10.89 -8.52 -11.41
N LEU A 180 10.19 -7.52 -11.93
CA LEU A 180 10.12 -6.17 -11.39
C LEU A 180 8.78 -6.01 -10.67
N ILE A 181 8.80 -5.70 -9.38
CA ILE A 181 7.62 -5.82 -8.51
C ILE A 181 7.02 -4.47 -8.15
N HIS A 182 7.84 -3.48 -7.80
CA HIS A 182 7.35 -2.18 -7.39
C HIS A 182 8.19 -1.05 -8.01
N ILE A 183 7.53 0.05 -8.33
CA ILE A 183 8.16 1.27 -8.84
C ILE A 183 7.73 2.47 -8.01
N ASP A 184 8.66 3.37 -7.71
CA ASP A 184 8.39 4.61 -6.99
C ASP A 184 9.11 5.79 -7.65
N PHE A 185 8.52 6.97 -7.57
CA PHE A 185 9.06 8.23 -8.08
C PHE A 185 8.83 9.35 -7.08
N VAL A 186 9.86 10.13 -6.80
CA VAL A 186 9.76 11.32 -5.94
C VAL A 186 9.52 12.61 -6.72
N ASN A 187 9.82 12.61 -8.01
CA ASN A 187 9.58 13.72 -8.95
C ASN A 187 9.64 13.20 -10.40
N ASP A 188 9.58 14.11 -11.37
CA ASP A 188 9.57 13.78 -12.80
C ASP A 188 10.89 13.19 -13.34
N LYS A 189 11.96 13.18 -12.53
CA LYS A 189 13.30 12.69 -12.95
C LYS A 189 13.76 11.48 -12.17
N HIS A 190 13.51 11.44 -10.84
CA HIS A 190 14.11 10.45 -9.95
C HIS A 190 13.12 9.37 -9.57
N GLY A 191 13.44 8.13 -9.92
CA GLY A 191 12.62 6.97 -9.62
C GLY A 191 13.44 5.70 -9.40
N TRP A 192 12.81 4.73 -8.76
CA TRP A 192 13.40 3.43 -8.44
C TRP A 192 12.43 2.30 -8.72
N ILE A 193 12.99 1.17 -9.13
CA ILE A 193 12.25 -0.09 -9.32
C ILE A 193 12.93 -1.15 -8.49
N VAL A 194 12.14 -1.98 -7.81
CA VAL A 194 12.64 -3.14 -7.06
C VAL A 194 12.01 -4.42 -7.54
N GLY A 195 12.67 -5.55 -7.24
CA GLY A 195 12.18 -6.84 -7.65
C GLY A 195 12.96 -8.03 -7.13
N ASN A 196 12.85 -9.11 -7.85
CA ASN A 196 13.42 -10.40 -7.50
C ASN A 196 14.96 -10.37 -7.52
N GLY A 197 15.59 -11.24 -6.71
CA GLY A 197 17.03 -11.38 -6.65
C GLY A 197 17.79 -10.17 -6.10
N GLY A 198 17.14 -9.31 -5.32
CA GLY A 198 17.69 -8.08 -4.77
C GLY A 198 17.82 -6.96 -5.79
N THR A 199 17.07 -7.04 -6.90
CA THR A 199 17.09 -6.01 -7.95
C THR A 199 16.67 -4.65 -7.38
N ILE A 200 17.49 -3.64 -7.61
CA ILE A 200 17.16 -2.21 -7.48
C ILE A 200 17.66 -1.52 -8.75
N LEU A 201 16.75 -0.87 -9.47
CA LEU A 201 17.07 0.00 -10.60
C LEU A 201 16.77 1.44 -10.22
N ASN A 202 17.56 2.38 -10.70
CA ASN A 202 17.38 3.81 -10.50
C ASN A 202 17.40 4.56 -11.82
N THR A 203 16.56 5.57 -11.93
CA THR A 203 16.60 6.58 -12.99
C THR A 203 16.79 7.97 -12.39
N ARG A 204 17.46 8.86 -13.18
CA ARG A 204 17.66 10.28 -12.89
C ARG A 204 17.22 11.18 -14.05
N ASP A 205 16.59 10.57 -15.05
CA ASP A 205 16.13 11.21 -16.29
C ASP A 205 14.66 10.91 -16.59
N GLY A 206 13.89 10.51 -15.57
CA GLY A 206 12.46 10.22 -15.69
C GLY A 206 12.15 8.89 -16.35
N GLY A 207 13.13 7.97 -16.34
CA GLY A 207 12.98 6.62 -16.86
C GLY A 207 13.50 6.45 -18.30
N GLU A 208 14.09 7.47 -18.93
CA GLU A 208 14.73 7.32 -20.24
C GLU A 208 15.85 6.28 -20.16
N SER A 209 16.60 6.29 -19.07
CA SER A 209 17.57 5.25 -18.74
C SER A 209 17.40 4.74 -17.31
N TRP A 210 17.72 3.46 -17.11
CA TRP A 210 17.71 2.79 -15.82
C TRP A 210 19.05 2.14 -15.55
N THR A 211 19.58 2.29 -14.35
CA THR A 211 20.87 1.72 -13.92
C THR A 211 20.68 0.83 -12.70
N ASN A 212 21.46 -0.26 -12.62
CA ASN A 212 21.44 -1.15 -11.46
C ASN A 212 22.13 -0.51 -10.26
N GLN A 213 21.52 -0.61 -9.10
CA GLN A 213 22.13 -0.31 -7.79
C GLN A 213 22.44 -1.61 -7.05
N ASN A 214 23.47 -1.61 -6.21
CA ASN A 214 23.84 -2.75 -5.40
C ASN A 214 23.05 -2.73 -4.09
N SER A 215 22.05 -3.58 -3.97
CA SER A 215 21.24 -3.73 -2.74
C SER A 215 21.96 -4.45 -1.59
N GLY A 216 23.08 -5.12 -1.87
CA GLY A 216 23.80 -5.96 -0.90
C GLY A 216 23.08 -7.28 -0.52
N THR A 217 21.96 -7.61 -1.17
CA THR A 217 21.18 -8.83 -0.91
C THR A 217 20.78 -9.55 -2.19
N LYS A 218 20.41 -10.83 -2.06
CA LYS A 218 19.74 -11.61 -3.10
C LYS A 218 18.26 -11.90 -2.78
N ALA A 219 17.79 -11.42 -1.64
CA ALA A 219 16.39 -11.55 -1.25
C ALA A 219 15.51 -10.75 -2.21
N THR A 220 14.32 -11.24 -2.49
CA THR A 220 13.32 -10.47 -3.24
C THR A 220 12.95 -9.22 -2.46
N ILE A 221 13.00 -8.06 -3.11
CA ILE A 221 12.55 -6.78 -2.57
C ILE A 221 11.15 -6.52 -3.14
N TYR A 222 10.16 -6.40 -2.25
CA TYR A 222 8.76 -6.27 -2.64
C TYR A 222 8.28 -4.84 -2.76
N HIS A 223 8.83 -3.93 -1.96
CA HIS A 223 8.39 -2.55 -1.95
C HIS A 223 9.54 -1.59 -1.65
N ILE A 224 9.47 -0.40 -2.24
CA ILE A 224 10.41 0.69 -2.04
C ILE A 224 9.62 1.99 -1.86
N ASP A 225 10.07 2.85 -0.98
CA ASP A 225 9.49 4.17 -0.69
C ASP A 225 10.60 5.20 -0.52
N PHE A 226 10.53 6.27 -1.28
CA PHE A 226 11.45 7.39 -1.20
C PHE A 226 10.73 8.67 -0.78
N ARG A 227 11.33 9.39 0.17
CA ARG A 227 10.80 10.70 0.63
C ARG A 227 11.30 11.85 -0.22
N ASP A 228 12.51 11.73 -0.72
CA ASP A 228 13.18 12.69 -1.58
C ASP A 228 14.22 11.95 -2.45
N GLU A 229 15.02 12.68 -3.21
CA GLU A 229 16.04 12.09 -4.09
C GLU A 229 17.16 11.33 -3.36
N LYS A 230 17.22 11.41 -2.02
CA LYS A 230 18.31 10.86 -1.20
C LYS A 230 17.84 9.80 -0.22
N LYS A 231 16.70 10.03 0.46
CA LYS A 231 16.23 9.19 1.55
C LYS A 231 15.22 8.18 1.05
N GLY A 232 15.55 6.91 1.19
CA GLY A 232 14.67 5.82 0.78
C GLY A 232 14.84 4.56 1.60
N TRP A 233 13.81 3.72 1.56
CA TRP A 233 13.75 2.44 2.27
C TRP A 233 13.15 1.37 1.35
N ALA A 234 13.60 0.14 1.55
CA ALA A 234 13.09 -1.00 0.82
C ALA A 234 12.89 -2.19 1.75
N VAL A 235 11.85 -2.98 1.48
CA VAL A 235 11.50 -4.17 2.27
C VAL A 235 11.34 -5.41 1.41
N GLY A 236 11.59 -6.58 2.00
CA GLY A 236 11.61 -7.81 1.25
C GLY A 236 11.53 -9.09 2.08
N GLU A 237 11.97 -10.19 1.48
CA GLU A 237 11.97 -11.51 2.08
C GLU A 237 12.80 -11.58 3.37
N LYS A 238 12.39 -12.51 4.26
CA LYS A 238 13.13 -12.86 5.48
C LYS A 238 13.45 -11.66 6.38
N GLY A 239 12.53 -10.68 6.45
CA GLY A 239 12.71 -9.47 7.23
C GLY A 239 13.72 -8.49 6.64
N THR A 240 14.06 -8.64 5.35
CA THR A 240 14.93 -7.67 4.67
C THR A 240 14.36 -6.28 4.78
N LEU A 241 15.17 -5.37 5.31
CA LEU A 241 14.91 -3.95 5.40
C LEU A 241 16.21 -3.22 5.07
N LEU A 242 16.15 -2.37 4.05
CA LEU A 242 17.29 -1.58 3.56
C LEU A 242 16.95 -0.11 3.68
N ARG A 243 17.97 0.71 3.93
CA ARG A 243 17.86 2.17 4.01
C ARG A 243 18.99 2.83 3.22
N THR A 244 18.68 3.92 2.57
CA THR A 244 19.66 4.80 1.92
C THR A 244 19.45 6.26 2.35
N VAL A 245 20.52 7.06 2.24
CA VAL A 245 20.53 8.52 2.47
C VAL A 245 21.23 9.29 1.35
N ASP A 246 21.56 8.59 0.27
CA ASP A 246 22.30 9.10 -0.88
C ASP A 246 21.69 8.71 -2.23
N GLY A 247 20.38 8.38 -2.24
CA GLY A 247 19.65 8.00 -3.44
C GLY A 247 19.93 6.59 -3.92
N GLY A 248 20.45 5.74 -3.02
CA GLY A 248 20.76 4.35 -3.31
C GLY A 248 22.16 4.10 -3.86
N GLU A 249 23.07 5.08 -3.78
CA GLU A 249 24.51 4.82 -4.02
C GLU A 249 25.00 3.77 -3.03
N ILE A 250 24.53 3.87 -1.76
CA ILE A 250 24.76 2.88 -0.71
C ILE A 250 23.42 2.48 -0.08
N TRP A 251 23.14 1.17 -0.09
CA TRP A 251 22.04 0.56 0.64
C TRP A 251 22.57 -0.12 1.90
N THR A 252 22.12 0.32 3.07
CA THR A 252 22.51 -0.21 4.37
C THR A 252 21.40 -1.10 4.91
N PRO A 253 21.69 -2.36 5.27
CA PRO A 253 20.71 -3.21 5.94
C PRO A 253 20.41 -2.69 7.36
N VAL A 254 19.12 -2.68 7.71
CA VAL A 254 18.62 -2.30 9.04
C VAL A 254 18.00 -3.53 9.71
N ALA A 255 18.19 -3.66 11.02
CA ALA A 255 17.58 -4.74 11.77
C ALA A 255 16.06 -4.54 11.89
N SER A 256 15.29 -5.40 11.24
CA SER A 256 13.82 -5.41 11.36
C SER A 256 13.35 -6.16 12.62
N ASN A 257 14.23 -6.98 13.24
CA ASN A 257 13.94 -7.87 14.37
C ASN A 257 12.81 -8.89 14.10
N VAL A 258 12.48 -9.13 12.83
CA VAL A 258 11.54 -10.16 12.38
C VAL A 258 12.16 -10.99 11.26
N ASN A 259 11.72 -12.24 11.13
CA ASN A 259 12.17 -13.14 10.06
C ASN A 259 11.01 -13.54 9.13
N VAL A 260 10.07 -12.64 8.93
CA VAL A 260 8.96 -12.81 8.00
C VAL A 260 9.13 -11.89 6.80
N THR A 261 8.53 -12.24 5.69
CA THR A 261 8.55 -11.38 4.50
C THR A 261 7.77 -10.09 4.79
N MET A 262 8.43 -8.95 4.58
CA MET A 262 7.81 -7.63 4.60
C MET A 262 7.39 -7.28 3.18
N LEU A 263 6.16 -6.76 3.01
CA LEU A 263 5.50 -6.64 1.71
C LEU A 263 5.23 -5.20 1.28
N SER A 264 5.07 -4.29 2.23
CA SER A 264 4.87 -2.87 1.92
C SER A 264 5.50 -1.99 2.99
N ILE A 265 5.97 -0.81 2.60
CA ILE A 265 6.58 0.20 3.47
C ILE A 265 6.14 1.58 3.00
N GLN A 266 5.89 2.49 3.95
CA GLN A 266 5.62 3.89 3.66
C GLN A 266 6.09 4.78 4.78
N PHE A 267 6.75 5.89 4.44
CA PHE A 267 7.10 6.96 5.36
C PHE A 267 6.14 8.14 5.23
N LEU A 268 5.58 8.58 6.35
CA LEU A 268 4.65 9.70 6.38
C LEU A 268 5.38 11.05 6.33
N ASN A 269 6.54 11.08 6.94
CA ASN A 269 7.49 12.19 6.99
C ASN A 269 8.90 11.61 7.14
N ASP A 270 9.89 12.42 7.43
CA ASP A 270 11.27 11.96 7.54
C ASP A 270 11.47 10.93 8.66
N ASP A 271 10.70 11.00 9.75
CA ASP A 271 10.91 10.16 10.94
C ASP A 271 9.94 9.00 11.05
N ASP A 272 8.65 9.21 10.72
CA ASP A 272 7.57 8.25 11.00
C ASP A 272 7.33 7.34 9.79
N GLY A 273 7.76 6.09 9.91
CA GLY A 273 7.65 5.06 8.89
C GLY A 273 6.92 3.81 9.37
N TRP A 274 6.20 3.18 8.45
CA TRP A 274 5.44 1.96 8.69
C TRP A 274 5.79 0.90 7.66
N ALA A 275 5.93 -0.35 8.12
CA ALA A 275 6.11 -1.50 7.25
C ALA A 275 5.20 -2.64 7.69
N ILE A 276 4.64 -3.34 6.72
CA ILE A 276 3.73 -4.47 6.94
C ILE A 276 4.19 -5.71 6.17
N GLY A 277 3.73 -6.87 6.62
CA GLY A 277 4.11 -8.11 5.98
C GLY A 277 3.30 -9.33 6.39
N ARG A 278 3.89 -10.50 6.20
CA ARG A 278 3.24 -11.79 6.47
C ARG A 278 2.91 -11.96 7.95
N ALA A 279 1.94 -12.83 8.22
CA ALA A 279 1.47 -13.20 9.55
C ALA A 279 1.05 -11.98 10.42
N GLY A 280 0.40 -10.99 9.79
CA GLY A 280 -0.09 -9.79 10.47
C GLY A 280 1.02 -8.90 11.04
N THR A 281 2.23 -9.00 10.50
CA THR A 281 3.35 -8.21 11.02
C THR A 281 3.20 -6.75 10.64
N ILE A 282 3.30 -5.88 11.65
CA ILE A 282 3.33 -4.42 11.50
C ILE A 282 4.53 -3.90 12.26
N LEU A 283 5.37 -3.11 11.61
CA LEU A 283 6.52 -2.44 12.20
C LEU A 283 6.34 -0.93 12.08
N ARG A 284 6.82 -0.18 13.07
CA ARG A 284 6.87 1.29 13.05
C ARG A 284 8.26 1.77 13.40
N SER A 285 8.70 2.79 12.70
CA SER A 285 9.89 3.56 13.01
C SER A 285 9.49 5.00 13.33
N GLU A 286 10.18 5.64 14.27
CA GLU A 286 10.02 7.05 14.64
C GLU A 286 11.39 7.79 14.60
N ASP A 287 12.37 7.21 13.90
CA ASP A 287 13.76 7.68 13.88
C ASP A 287 14.41 7.55 12.48
N THR A 288 13.70 7.96 11.45
CA THR A 288 14.18 7.87 10.05
C THR A 288 14.45 6.44 9.56
N GLY A 289 13.82 5.44 10.15
CA GLY A 289 14.01 4.03 9.79
C GLY A 289 15.32 3.41 10.33
N LEU A 290 15.93 3.99 11.37
CA LEU A 290 17.11 3.43 12.02
C LEU A 290 16.74 2.28 12.94
N THR A 291 15.61 2.40 13.66
CA THR A 291 15.06 1.33 14.48
C THR A 291 13.60 1.06 14.16
N TRP A 292 13.18 -0.18 14.33
CA TRP A 292 11.81 -0.62 14.01
C TRP A 292 11.23 -1.41 15.19
N LEU A 293 10.06 -0.98 15.63
CA LEU A 293 9.32 -1.57 16.73
C LEU A 293 8.08 -2.29 16.21
N LYS A 294 7.91 -3.54 16.61
CA LYS A 294 6.72 -4.32 16.28
C LYS A 294 5.50 -3.72 16.97
N GLN A 295 4.45 -3.49 16.22
CA GLN A 295 3.16 -3.04 16.71
C GLN A 295 2.21 -4.23 16.88
N GLU A 296 1.24 -4.08 17.78
CA GLU A 296 0.16 -5.05 17.91
C GLU A 296 -0.76 -4.98 16.67
N ALA A 297 -1.02 -6.15 16.11
CA ALA A 297 -1.96 -6.32 15.01
C ALA A 297 -3.17 -7.13 15.48
N THR A 298 -4.35 -6.71 15.09
CA THR A 298 -5.61 -7.41 15.41
C THR A 298 -5.91 -8.56 14.43
N THR A 299 -4.94 -8.95 13.62
CA THR A 299 -5.04 -10.05 12.64
C THR A 299 -3.75 -10.88 12.57
N LYS A 300 -3.88 -12.13 12.10
CA LYS A 300 -2.76 -12.99 11.71
C LYS A 300 -2.67 -13.20 10.19
N GLN A 301 -3.56 -12.58 9.43
CA GLN A 301 -3.53 -12.65 7.97
C GLN A 301 -2.31 -11.93 7.41
N ASN A 302 -1.85 -12.33 6.23
CA ASN A 302 -0.82 -11.59 5.52
C ASN A 302 -1.36 -10.20 5.17
N LEU A 303 -0.51 -9.18 5.30
CA LEU A 303 -0.82 -7.80 4.93
C LEU A 303 0.01 -7.46 3.70
N TYR A 304 -0.64 -7.15 2.58
CA TYR A 304 -0.02 -7.01 1.26
C TYR A 304 0.29 -5.57 0.89
N ALA A 305 -0.64 -4.64 1.15
CA ALA A 305 -0.49 -3.24 0.78
C ALA A 305 -0.84 -2.30 1.93
N LEU A 306 -0.11 -1.21 2.01
CA LEU A 306 -0.21 -0.16 3.01
C LEU A 306 -0.39 1.19 2.31
N HIS A 307 -1.32 2.00 2.80
CA HIS A 307 -1.47 3.39 2.36
C HIS A 307 -1.79 4.30 3.53
N PHE A 308 -1.06 5.40 3.65
CA PHE A 308 -1.35 6.47 4.59
C PHE A 308 -1.71 7.75 3.86
N ASN A 309 -2.75 8.41 4.33
CA ASN A 309 -3.09 9.78 3.97
C ASN A 309 -3.07 10.62 5.26
N LYS A 310 -2.04 11.43 5.43
CA LYS A 310 -1.78 12.22 6.65
C LYS A 310 -1.67 11.32 7.89
N LYS A 311 -2.69 11.32 8.76
CA LYS A 311 -2.71 10.60 10.06
C LYS A 311 -3.54 9.32 10.03
N ILE A 312 -4.22 9.04 8.93
CA ILE A 312 -5.04 7.84 8.77
C ILE A 312 -4.30 6.86 7.90
N GLY A 313 -4.20 5.61 8.36
CA GLY A 313 -3.58 4.52 7.64
C GLY A 313 -4.57 3.41 7.32
N TRP A 314 -4.33 2.72 6.21
CA TRP A 314 -5.05 1.52 5.82
C TRP A 314 -4.06 0.45 5.38
N ALA A 315 -4.30 -0.77 5.81
CA ALA A 315 -3.56 -1.93 5.35
C ALA A 315 -4.54 -3.01 4.93
N VAL A 316 -4.25 -3.68 3.82
CA VAL A 316 -5.11 -4.73 3.28
C VAL A 316 -4.36 -6.04 3.13
N GLY A 317 -5.09 -7.15 3.12
CA GLY A 317 -4.45 -8.44 3.06
C GLY A 317 -5.38 -9.62 2.89
N GLY A 318 -4.93 -10.77 3.38
CA GLY A 318 -5.57 -12.07 3.22
C GLY A 318 -6.99 -12.13 3.74
N ASP A 319 -7.82 -12.93 3.06
CA ASP A 319 -9.19 -13.22 3.44
C ASP A 319 -10.06 -11.96 3.64
N GLY A 320 -9.93 -10.98 2.73
CA GLY A 320 -10.69 -9.74 2.76
C GLY A 320 -10.37 -8.83 3.95
N THR A 321 -9.23 -9.03 4.60
CA THR A 321 -8.81 -8.24 5.76
C THR A 321 -8.47 -6.81 5.33
N ILE A 322 -9.05 -5.85 6.06
CA ILE A 322 -8.65 -4.44 6.01
C ILE A 322 -8.44 -3.93 7.44
N LEU A 323 -7.33 -3.27 7.65
CA LEU A 323 -7.03 -2.58 8.90
C LEU A 323 -7.08 -1.08 8.66
N ARG A 324 -7.59 -0.36 9.64
CA ARG A 324 -7.61 1.09 9.68
C ARG A 324 -6.91 1.59 10.94
N TYR A 325 -6.02 2.56 10.77
CA TYR A 325 -5.29 3.24 11.84
C TYR A 325 -5.73 4.69 11.89
N GLU A 326 -6.04 5.17 13.09
CA GLU A 326 -6.23 6.60 13.39
C GLU A 326 -5.31 7.00 14.55
N ARG A 327 -4.65 8.15 14.40
CA ARG A 327 -3.77 8.75 15.41
C ARG A 327 -4.49 9.91 16.12
#